data_7a218803a53ba9af75a895c0bbc4c39b
#
_entry.id   7a218803a53ba9af75a895c0bbc4c39b
#
_cell.length_a   1.000
_cell.length_b   1.000
_cell.length_c   1.000
_cell.angle_alpha   90.00
_cell.angle_beta   90.00
_cell.angle_gamma   90.00
#
_symmetry.space_group_name_H-M   'P 1'
#
loop_
_entity.id
_entity.type
_entity.pdbx_description
1 polymer ?
#
loop_
_entity_poly.entity_id
_entity_poly.type
_entity_poly.pdbx_seq_one_letter_code
_entity_poly.pdbx_strand_id
1 'polypeptide(L)'
;MLIVLTTVPSEDEGKALAEKIIDARLAACVQVLPQMTSFYVWEGETQREAEHLLLIKTLGSKYDELERFITANHSYSVPEIVAVDCERASNPYLSWMKELLG
;
A
#
# COMPACT_ATOMS: atom_id res chain seq x y z
N MET A 1 -2.19 -14.46 1.71
CA MET A 1 -1.56 -13.17 1.33
C MET A 1 -2.57 -12.03 1.45
N LEU A 2 -2.07 -10.83 1.61
CA LEU A 2 -2.87 -9.62 1.68
C LEU A 2 -2.57 -8.69 0.52
N ILE A 3 -3.56 -7.89 0.14
CA ILE A 3 -3.35 -6.68 -0.67
C ILE A 3 -3.64 -5.51 0.26
N VAL A 4 -2.64 -4.67 0.51
CA VAL A 4 -2.78 -3.48 1.33
C VAL A 4 -2.91 -2.27 0.42
N LEU A 5 -3.91 -1.44 0.69
CA LEU A 5 -4.20 -0.24 -0.10
C LEU A 5 -3.78 0.99 0.69
N THR A 6 -3.10 1.90 0.03
CA THR A 6 -2.86 3.26 0.53
C THR A 6 -2.91 4.23 -0.63
N THR A 7 -3.17 5.50 -0.36
CA THR A 7 -3.19 6.55 -1.37
C THR A 7 -2.14 7.60 -1.06
N VAL A 8 -1.57 8.19 -2.09
CA VAL A 8 -0.55 9.25 -1.96
C VAL A 8 -0.91 10.42 -2.87
N PRO A 9 -0.47 11.66 -2.52
CA PRO A 9 -0.87 12.85 -3.28
C PRO A 9 -0.13 13.04 -4.60
N SER A 10 1.01 12.36 -4.82
CA SER A 10 1.80 12.49 -6.03
C SER A 10 2.43 11.18 -6.45
N GLU A 11 2.74 11.07 -7.74
CA GLU A 11 3.44 9.90 -8.27
C GLU A 11 4.83 9.75 -7.63
N ASP A 12 5.55 10.84 -7.45
CA ASP A 12 6.89 10.81 -6.87
C ASP A 12 6.87 10.29 -5.43
N GLU A 13 5.91 10.73 -4.62
CA GLU A 13 5.76 10.21 -3.26
C GLU A 13 5.41 8.73 -3.27
N GLY A 14 4.54 8.32 -4.19
CA GLY A 14 4.17 6.90 -4.33
C GLY A 14 5.36 6.03 -4.70
N LYS A 15 6.17 6.46 -5.64
CA LYS A 15 7.37 5.74 -6.05
C LYS A 15 8.40 5.65 -4.92
N ALA A 16 8.60 6.75 -4.20
CA ALA A 16 9.52 6.77 -3.06
C ALA A 16 9.08 5.82 -1.96
N LEU A 17 7.79 5.84 -1.62
CA LEU A 17 7.24 4.94 -0.60
C LEU A 17 7.33 3.49 -1.04
N ALA A 18 7.03 3.20 -2.31
CA ALA A 18 7.11 1.86 -2.87
C ALA A 18 8.54 1.28 -2.75
N GLU A 19 9.55 2.07 -3.13
CA GLU A 19 10.95 1.64 -3.01
C GLU A 19 11.33 1.33 -1.57
N LYS A 20 10.94 2.20 -0.64
CA LYS A 20 11.25 2.01 0.79
C LYS A 20 10.61 0.73 1.34
N ILE A 21 9.37 0.46 0.97
CA ILE A 21 8.65 -0.75 1.40
C ILE A 21 9.36 -2.01 0.88
N ILE A 22 9.73 -2.01 -0.39
CA ILE A 22 10.43 -3.16 -1.01
C ILE A 22 11.82 -3.35 -0.40
N ASP A 23 12.57 -2.27 -0.21
CA ASP A 23 13.90 -2.34 0.39
C ASP A 23 13.87 -2.87 1.82
N ALA A 24 12.82 -2.54 2.55
CA ALA A 24 12.62 -3.03 3.92
C ALA A 24 12.06 -4.46 3.98
N ARG A 25 11.78 -5.10 2.84
CA ARG A 25 11.19 -6.45 2.76
C ARG A 25 9.86 -6.57 3.48
N LEU A 26 9.05 -5.53 3.45
CA LEU A 26 7.71 -5.52 4.04
C LEU A 26 6.63 -5.93 3.04
N ALA A 27 6.97 -5.99 1.77
CA ALA A 27 6.10 -6.47 0.71
C ALA A 27 6.93 -7.10 -0.40
N ALA A 28 6.31 -7.97 -1.18
CA ALA A 28 6.93 -8.59 -2.33
C ALA A 28 6.75 -7.77 -3.60
N CYS A 29 5.66 -7.01 -3.67
CA CYS A 29 5.32 -6.21 -4.84
C CYS A 29 4.56 -4.97 -4.40
N VAL A 30 4.90 -3.83 -4.98
CA VAL A 30 4.13 -2.59 -4.82
C VAL A 30 3.89 -2.02 -6.21
N GLN A 31 2.64 -1.76 -6.51
CA GLN A 31 2.25 -1.15 -7.79
C GLN A 31 1.68 0.23 -7.52
N VAL A 32 2.17 1.22 -8.28
CA VAL A 32 1.70 2.60 -8.20
C VAL A 32 0.78 2.81 -9.40
N LEU A 33 -0.51 3.05 -9.14
CA LEU A 33 -1.49 3.21 -10.20
C LEU A 33 -1.46 4.63 -10.77
N PRO A 34 -1.98 4.81 -12.00
CA PRO A 34 -2.11 6.15 -12.57
C PRO A 34 -2.96 7.07 -11.70
N GLN A 35 -2.83 8.38 -11.94
CA GLN A 35 -3.59 9.37 -11.21
C GLN A 35 -5.10 9.12 -11.31
N MET A 36 -5.75 9.22 -10.19
CA MET A 36 -7.20 9.12 -10.05
C MET A 36 -7.74 10.33 -9.28
N THR A 37 -9.04 10.47 -9.23
CA THR A 37 -9.69 11.49 -8.39
C THR A 37 -10.39 10.78 -7.23
N SER A 38 -10.07 11.21 -6.02
CA SER A 38 -10.73 10.69 -4.80
C SER A 38 -11.73 11.71 -4.29
N PHE A 39 -12.90 11.24 -3.90
CA PHE A 39 -13.95 12.05 -3.27
C PHE A 39 -14.15 11.52 -1.86
N TYR A 40 -14.06 12.40 -0.86
CA TYR A 40 -14.21 11.97 0.53
C TYR A 40 -14.65 13.14 1.39
N VAL A 41 -15.09 12.86 2.61
CA VAL A 41 -15.47 13.88 3.58
C VAL A 41 -14.35 14.01 4.60
N TRP A 42 -13.89 15.24 4.82
CA TRP A 42 -12.89 15.57 5.83
C TRP A 42 -13.32 16.84 6.55
N GLU A 43 -13.38 16.77 7.88
CA GLU A 43 -13.80 17.88 8.73
C GLU A 43 -15.14 18.50 8.29
N GLY A 44 -16.09 17.63 7.95
CA GLY A 44 -17.46 18.00 7.58
C GLY A 44 -17.63 18.51 6.15
N GLU A 45 -16.56 18.57 5.36
CA GLU A 45 -16.62 19.03 3.97
C GLU A 45 -16.24 17.97 2.97
N THR A 46 -16.88 18.02 1.80
CA THR A 46 -16.54 17.14 0.67
C THR A 46 -15.25 17.62 0.03
N GLN A 47 -14.29 16.72 -0.08
CA GLN A 47 -13.01 16.94 -0.74
C GLN A 47 -12.99 16.25 -2.09
N ARG A 48 -12.23 16.82 -3.01
CA ARG A 48 -11.98 16.25 -4.34
C ARG A 48 -10.51 16.43 -4.64
N GLU A 49 -9.76 15.33 -4.58
CA GLU A 49 -8.30 15.38 -4.66
C GLU A 49 -7.77 14.43 -5.72
N ALA A 50 -6.70 14.85 -6.40
CA ALA A 50 -5.92 13.95 -7.24
C ALA A 50 -5.05 13.09 -6.35
N GLU A 51 -5.09 11.78 -6.56
CA GLU A 51 -4.32 10.81 -5.79
C GLU A 51 -3.84 9.66 -6.64
N HIS A 52 -2.84 8.93 -6.12
CA HIS A 52 -2.38 7.67 -6.69
C HIS A 52 -2.61 6.56 -5.68
N LEU A 53 -3.21 5.47 -6.14
CA LEU A 53 -3.42 4.29 -5.31
C LEU A 53 -2.19 3.38 -5.40
N LEU A 54 -1.72 2.89 -4.26
CA LEU A 54 -0.72 1.84 -4.20
C LEU A 54 -1.38 0.52 -3.86
N LEU A 55 -1.07 -0.51 -4.64
CA LEU A 55 -1.41 -1.89 -4.34
C LEU A 55 -0.16 -2.56 -3.79
N ILE A 56 -0.21 -2.95 -2.52
CA ILE A 56 0.94 -3.51 -1.80
C ILE A 56 0.62 -4.97 -1.50
N LYS A 57 1.37 -5.88 -2.12
CA LYS A 57 1.13 -7.32 -1.99
C LYS A 57 2.12 -7.92 -1.01
N THR A 58 1.60 -8.50 0.06
CA THR A 58 2.42 -9.00 1.17
C THR A 58 1.77 -10.20 1.86
N LEU A 59 2.41 -10.68 2.91
CA LEU A 59 1.89 -11.73 3.78
C LEU A 59 1.25 -11.12 5.03
N GLY A 60 0.27 -11.81 5.59
CA GLY A 60 -0.39 -11.35 6.82
C GLY A 60 0.58 -11.12 7.97
N SER A 61 1.64 -11.92 8.04
CA SER A 61 2.68 -11.79 9.07
C SER A 61 3.46 -10.47 9.01
N LYS A 62 3.40 -9.77 7.87
CA LYS A 62 4.10 -8.49 7.69
C LYS A 62 3.20 -7.28 7.94
N TYR A 63 1.90 -7.47 8.13
CA TYR A 63 0.96 -6.36 8.12
C TYR A 63 1.23 -5.32 9.21
N ASP A 64 1.41 -5.74 10.46
CA ASP A 64 1.56 -4.78 11.56
C ASP A 64 2.79 -3.89 11.37
N GLU A 65 3.90 -4.49 10.95
CA GLU A 65 5.12 -3.74 10.67
C GLU A 65 4.95 -2.81 9.46
N LEU A 66 4.29 -3.29 8.41
CA LEU A 66 3.99 -2.50 7.21
C LEU A 66 3.12 -1.29 7.55
N GLU A 67 2.07 -1.48 8.36
CA GLU A 67 1.20 -0.38 8.78
C GLU A 67 2.00 0.70 9.52
N ARG A 68 2.84 0.32 10.47
CA ARG A 68 3.70 1.26 11.19
C ARG A 68 4.66 1.99 10.25
N PHE A 69 5.23 1.24 9.31
CA PHE A 69 6.18 1.81 8.33
C PHE A 69 5.51 2.83 7.42
N ILE A 70 4.33 2.52 6.89
CA ILE A 70 3.58 3.46 6.05
C ILE A 70 3.25 4.72 6.84
N THR A 71 2.74 4.56 8.05
CA THR A 71 2.38 5.69 8.92
C THR A 71 3.59 6.61 9.17
N ALA A 72 4.75 6.03 9.41
CA ALA A 72 5.98 6.79 9.68
C ALA A 72 6.57 7.50 8.46
N ASN A 73 6.24 7.02 7.25
CA ASN A 73 6.82 7.52 5.99
C ASN A 73 5.82 8.22 5.07
N HIS A 74 4.61 8.45 5.53
CA HIS A 74 3.54 9.06 4.73
C HIS A 74 3.44 10.56 5.02
N SER A 75 3.11 11.36 4.00
CA SER A 75 2.93 12.80 4.16
C SER A 75 1.62 13.16 4.86
N TYR A 76 0.60 12.29 4.81
CA TYR A 76 -0.66 12.52 5.51
C TYR A 76 -0.54 12.17 6.99
N SER A 77 -1.23 12.93 7.84
CA SER A 77 -1.30 12.62 9.27
C SER A 77 -2.14 11.37 9.53
N VAL A 78 -3.17 11.14 8.72
CA VAL A 78 -4.04 9.96 8.80
C VAL A 78 -4.14 9.34 7.40
N PRO A 79 -3.15 8.53 6.99
CA PRO A 79 -3.20 7.89 5.68
C PRO A 79 -4.24 6.77 5.63
N GLU A 80 -4.80 6.52 4.45
CA GLU A 80 -5.59 5.33 4.21
C GLU A 80 -4.65 4.13 4.26
N ILE A 81 -4.97 3.14 5.11
CA ILE A 81 -4.26 1.87 5.16
C ILE A 81 -5.32 0.79 5.37
N VAL A 82 -5.64 0.06 4.32
CA VAL A 82 -6.70 -0.96 4.33
C VAL A 82 -6.13 -2.25 3.77
N ALA A 83 -6.34 -3.34 4.49
CA ALA A 83 -5.89 -4.66 4.03
C ALA A 83 -7.09 -5.49 3.58
N VAL A 84 -6.93 -6.16 2.45
CA VAL A 84 -7.91 -7.09 1.89
C VAL A 84 -7.27 -8.47 1.82
N ASP A 85 -7.95 -9.47 2.38
CA ASP A 85 -7.50 -10.85 2.26
C ASP A 85 -7.67 -11.35 0.83
N CYS A 86 -6.63 -11.99 0.30
CA CYS A 86 -6.72 -12.66 -0.98
C CYS A 86 -7.17 -14.09 -0.74
N GLU A 87 -8.39 -14.40 -1.13
CA GLU A 87 -8.94 -15.75 -1.01
C GLU A 87 -8.13 -16.75 -1.83
N ARG A 88 -7.66 -16.35 -3.01
CA ARG A 88 -6.90 -17.21 -3.92
C ARG A 88 -5.75 -16.49 -4.57
N ALA A 89 -4.67 -17.21 -4.75
CA ALA A 89 -3.52 -16.79 -5.55
C ALA A 89 -2.92 -18.05 -6.18
N SER A 90 -2.27 -17.91 -7.33
CA SER A 90 -1.62 -19.08 -7.94
C SER A 90 -0.50 -19.57 -7.02
N ASN A 91 -0.29 -20.89 -7.01
CA ASN A 91 0.75 -21.49 -6.17
C ASN A 91 2.15 -20.94 -6.49
N PRO A 92 2.56 -20.79 -7.76
CA PRO A 92 3.87 -20.24 -8.07
C PRO A 92 4.06 -18.82 -7.52
N TYR A 93 3.04 -17.97 -7.64
CA TYR A 93 3.11 -16.60 -7.17
C TYR A 93 3.22 -16.53 -5.65
N LEU A 94 2.38 -17.30 -4.95
CA LEU A 94 2.41 -17.36 -3.49
C LEU A 94 3.73 -17.93 -2.96
N SER A 95 4.27 -18.95 -3.62
CA SER A 95 5.56 -19.52 -3.26
C SER A 95 6.69 -18.50 -3.39
N TRP A 96 6.69 -17.74 -4.50
CA TRP A 96 7.66 -16.69 -4.70
C TRP A 96 7.61 -15.64 -3.57
N MET A 97 6.41 -15.23 -3.19
CA MET A 97 6.21 -14.27 -2.11
C MET A 97 6.72 -14.81 -0.77
N LYS A 98 6.41 -16.07 -0.46
CA LYS A 98 6.86 -16.70 0.79
C LYS A 98 8.37 -16.86 0.85
N GLU A 99 9.00 -17.21 -0.25
CA GLU A 99 10.46 -17.29 -0.32
C GLU A 99 11.12 -15.95 -0.05
N LEU A 100 10.53 -14.88 -0.58
CA LEU A 100 11.09 -13.54 -0.42
C LEU A 100 10.86 -12.97 0.98
N LEU A 101 9.68 -13.17 1.56
CA LEU A 101 9.29 -12.50 2.81
C LEU A 101 9.42 -13.39 4.04
N GLY A 102 9.62 -14.62 3.87
CA GLY A 102 9.81 -15.51 4.99
C GLY A 102 8.77 -16.47 5.25
#